data_59120b7eaa0b258e0b2667fb4688f4a0
#
_entry.id   59120b7eaa0b258e0b2667fb4688f4a0
#
_cell.length_a   1.000
_cell.length_b   1.000
_cell.length_c   1.000
_cell.angle_alpha   90.00
_cell.angle_beta   90.00
_cell.angle_gamma   90.00
#
_symmetry.space_group_name_H-M   'P 1'
#
loop_
_entity.id
_entity.type
_entity.pdbx_description
1 polymer ?
#
loop_
_entity_poly.entity_id
_entity_poly.type
_entity_poly.pdbx_seq_one_letter_code
_entity_poly.pdbx_strand_id
1 'polypeptide(L)'
;MHRTLEFLIKHGYVVVLVWVFAEQLGVPVPSLPVLLAAGALAGAGRLSFWGCLVLVAIASLTADSIWYVLGKTRGIRILQLLCKISLEPDSCVRRTEGVFAKQGARSLLIAKFIPGLGTVAPPLAGIFHMRARKFFLFDGLGALIWGLTILGTGYIFSEQIEVIAEHAARLGSGLAVLLVAALAAYIIRKWLARRKFLRDLRIARITPEELKQKIDAGEELVIVDLRHSLDFEADPETIPGAFRIDAKELEEKNDRLPRDREVILYCT
;
A
#
# COMPACT_ATOMS: atom_id res chain seq x y z
N MET A 1 8.92 -27.63 18.48
CA MET A 1 8.69 -27.82 17.05
C MET A 1 7.49 -28.71 16.75
N HIS A 2 7.36 -29.91 17.33
CA HIS A 2 6.17 -30.75 17.16
C HIS A 2 4.85 -30.00 17.41
N ARG A 3 4.73 -29.24 18.49
CA ARG A 3 3.51 -28.46 18.83
C ARG A 3 3.14 -27.40 17.82
N THR A 4 4.12 -26.78 17.19
CA THR A 4 3.84 -25.72 16.16
C THR A 4 3.38 -26.34 14.85
N LEU A 5 3.97 -27.48 14.47
CA LEU A 5 3.54 -28.25 13.29
C LEU A 5 2.14 -28.85 13.50
N GLU A 6 1.88 -29.44 14.66
CA GLU A 6 0.54 -29.95 15.01
C GLU A 6 -0.51 -28.86 15.04
N PHE A 7 -0.15 -27.68 15.56
CA PHE A 7 -1.02 -26.51 15.54
C PHE A 7 -1.34 -26.06 14.10
N LEU A 8 -0.32 -25.96 13.23
CA LEU A 8 -0.49 -25.60 11.82
C LEU A 8 -1.30 -26.64 11.05
N ILE A 9 -1.13 -27.92 11.32
CA ILE A 9 -1.92 -28.98 10.69
C ILE A 9 -3.39 -28.89 11.14
N LYS A 10 -3.62 -28.68 12.43
CA LYS A 10 -4.98 -28.61 13.00
C LYS A 10 -5.71 -27.33 12.67
N HIS A 11 -4.99 -26.22 12.55
CA HIS A 11 -5.57 -24.87 12.37
C HIS A 11 -5.13 -24.19 11.07
N GLY A 12 -4.45 -24.89 10.17
CA GLY A 12 -3.84 -24.31 8.95
C GLY A 12 -4.80 -23.51 8.10
N TYR A 13 -6.03 -23.99 7.95
CA TYR A 13 -7.06 -23.25 7.22
C TYR A 13 -7.44 -21.94 7.90
N VAL A 14 -7.57 -21.95 9.23
CA VAL A 14 -7.88 -20.71 9.99
C VAL A 14 -6.70 -19.75 9.95
N VAL A 15 -5.48 -20.26 10.05
CA VAL A 15 -4.26 -19.44 9.94
C VAL A 15 -4.18 -18.78 8.58
N VAL A 16 -4.38 -19.53 7.49
CA VAL A 16 -4.40 -18.97 6.12
C VAL A 16 -5.47 -17.89 5.99
N LEU A 17 -6.69 -18.18 6.42
CA LEU A 17 -7.81 -17.23 6.32
C LEU A 17 -7.52 -15.93 7.07
N VAL A 18 -7.19 -16.05 8.37
CA VAL A 18 -7.00 -14.89 9.25
C VAL A 18 -5.77 -14.08 8.83
N TRP A 19 -4.68 -14.75 8.46
CA TRP A 19 -3.44 -14.07 8.10
C TRP A 19 -3.56 -13.29 6.79
N VAL A 20 -4.14 -13.92 5.75
CA VAL A 20 -4.37 -13.25 4.48
C VAL A 20 -5.37 -12.10 4.65
N PHE A 21 -6.45 -12.31 5.41
CA PHE A 21 -7.42 -11.28 5.70
C PHE A 21 -6.78 -10.07 6.41
N ALA A 22 -5.96 -10.32 7.43
CA ALA A 22 -5.25 -9.25 8.16
C ALA A 22 -4.30 -8.46 7.27
N GLU A 23 -3.49 -9.14 6.43
CA GLU A 23 -2.61 -8.48 5.48
C GLU A 23 -3.39 -7.60 4.50
N GLN A 24 -4.46 -8.13 3.91
CA GLN A 24 -5.29 -7.39 2.95
C GLN A 24 -6.03 -6.22 3.60
N LEU A 25 -6.30 -6.28 4.91
CA LEU A 25 -6.77 -5.13 5.68
C LEU A 25 -5.70 -4.06 5.95
N GLY A 26 -4.43 -4.34 5.60
CA GLY A 26 -3.33 -3.39 5.76
C GLY A 26 -2.49 -3.59 7.01
N VAL A 27 -2.70 -4.68 7.75
CA VAL A 27 -1.77 -5.06 8.84
C VAL A 27 -0.42 -5.43 8.21
N PRO A 28 0.72 -4.91 8.69
CA PRO A 28 2.03 -5.12 8.07
C PRO A 28 2.60 -6.53 8.41
N VAL A 29 1.83 -7.56 8.09
CA VAL A 29 2.22 -8.97 8.24
C VAL A 29 2.32 -9.61 6.87
N PRO A 30 3.48 -10.12 6.45
CA PRO A 30 3.64 -10.75 5.15
C PRO A 30 2.92 -12.10 5.10
N SER A 31 2.02 -12.29 4.14
CA SER A 31 1.33 -13.58 3.94
C SER A 31 2.13 -14.58 3.12
N LEU A 32 3.10 -14.11 2.33
CA LEU A 32 3.95 -14.95 1.49
C LEU A 32 4.50 -16.19 2.21
N PRO A 33 5.16 -16.09 3.39
CA PRO A 33 5.69 -17.26 4.10
C PRO A 33 4.59 -18.24 4.53
N VAL A 34 3.44 -17.71 4.95
CA VAL A 34 2.30 -18.53 5.40
C VAL A 34 1.69 -19.30 4.24
N LEU A 35 1.54 -18.64 3.08
CA LEU A 35 0.99 -19.27 1.88
C LEU A 35 1.96 -20.29 1.27
N LEU A 36 3.27 -20.02 1.26
CA LEU A 36 4.28 -20.99 0.84
C LEU A 36 4.26 -22.22 1.75
N ALA A 37 4.20 -22.02 3.07
CA ALA A 37 4.09 -23.12 4.03
C ALA A 37 2.78 -23.92 3.87
N ALA A 38 1.65 -23.24 3.64
CA ALA A 38 0.37 -23.89 3.38
C ALA A 38 0.40 -24.70 2.07
N GLY A 39 1.05 -24.16 1.03
CA GLY A 39 1.31 -24.87 -0.24
C GLY A 39 2.17 -26.10 -0.03
N ALA A 40 3.25 -26.00 0.74
CA ALA A 40 4.12 -27.14 1.06
C ALA A 40 3.36 -28.22 1.85
N LEU A 41 2.57 -27.83 2.86
CA LEU A 41 1.71 -28.75 3.60
C LEU A 41 0.66 -29.42 2.70
N ALA A 42 0.18 -28.73 1.68
CA ALA A 42 -0.72 -29.31 0.69
C ALA A 42 0.02 -30.31 -0.21
N GLY A 43 1.27 -30.02 -0.62
CA GLY A 43 2.13 -30.95 -1.36
C GLY A 43 2.45 -32.20 -0.56
N ALA A 44 2.64 -32.07 0.74
CA ALA A 44 2.82 -33.20 1.69
C ALA A 44 1.51 -33.94 2.03
N GLY A 45 0.37 -33.59 1.41
CA GLY A 45 -0.92 -34.24 1.62
C GLY A 45 -1.60 -33.94 2.96
N ARG A 46 -1.11 -32.91 3.70
CA ARG A 46 -1.63 -32.56 5.04
C ARG A 46 -2.73 -31.50 5.00
N LEU A 47 -2.80 -30.74 3.93
CA LEU A 47 -3.86 -29.76 3.67
C LEU A 47 -4.41 -29.95 2.25
N SER A 48 -5.65 -29.49 2.01
CA SER A 48 -6.21 -29.45 0.66
C SER A 48 -5.72 -28.19 -0.03
N PHE A 49 -5.04 -28.31 -1.17
CA PHE A 49 -4.61 -27.18 -2.02
C PHE A 49 -5.78 -26.29 -2.41
N TRP A 50 -6.85 -26.91 -2.92
CA TRP A 50 -8.05 -26.18 -3.35
C TRP A 50 -8.77 -25.54 -2.16
N GLY A 51 -8.78 -26.20 -1.01
CA GLY A 51 -9.33 -25.63 0.23
C GLY A 51 -8.60 -24.34 0.62
N CYS A 52 -7.27 -24.37 0.62
CA CYS A 52 -6.45 -23.18 0.90
C CYS A 52 -6.68 -22.07 -0.14
N LEU A 53 -6.74 -22.42 -1.43
CA LEU A 53 -6.97 -21.45 -2.51
C LEU A 53 -8.32 -20.73 -2.37
N VAL A 54 -9.38 -21.47 -2.05
CA VAL A 54 -10.71 -20.89 -1.81
C VAL A 54 -10.70 -19.95 -0.61
N LEU A 55 -10.02 -20.33 0.48
CA LEU A 55 -9.89 -19.48 1.67
C LEU A 55 -9.10 -18.20 1.39
N VAL A 56 -8.03 -18.30 0.61
CA VAL A 56 -7.25 -17.12 0.15
C VAL A 56 -8.15 -16.16 -0.64
N ALA A 57 -8.93 -16.70 -1.58
CA ALA A 57 -9.86 -15.89 -2.40
C ALA A 57 -10.93 -15.22 -1.53
N ILE A 58 -11.55 -15.96 -0.59
CA ILE A 58 -12.57 -15.44 0.33
C ILE A 58 -11.96 -14.35 1.22
N ALA A 59 -10.81 -14.62 1.85
CA ALA A 59 -10.14 -13.66 2.72
C ALA A 59 -9.81 -12.35 1.99
N SER A 60 -9.20 -12.47 0.81
CA SER A 60 -8.86 -11.32 -0.03
C SER A 60 -10.09 -10.53 -0.44
N LEU A 61 -11.07 -11.18 -1.08
CA LEU A 61 -12.28 -10.51 -1.55
C LEU A 61 -13.06 -9.83 -0.42
N THR A 62 -13.11 -10.44 0.76
CA THR A 62 -13.81 -9.85 1.92
C THR A 62 -13.10 -8.58 2.38
N ALA A 63 -11.78 -8.62 2.57
CA ALA A 63 -11.00 -7.47 2.98
C ALA A 63 -11.05 -6.34 1.92
N ASP A 64 -10.86 -6.69 0.65
CA ASP A 64 -10.85 -5.74 -0.45
C ASP A 64 -12.23 -5.12 -0.70
N SER A 65 -13.31 -5.87 -0.42
CA SER A 65 -14.68 -5.35 -0.46
C SER A 65 -14.91 -4.26 0.58
N ILE A 66 -14.34 -4.41 1.77
CA ILE A 66 -14.40 -3.38 2.82
C ILE A 66 -13.74 -2.10 2.29
N TRP A 67 -12.54 -2.20 1.73
CA TRP A 67 -11.81 -1.06 1.17
C TRP A 67 -12.51 -0.44 -0.03
N TYR A 68 -13.08 -1.25 -0.93
CA TYR A 68 -13.89 -0.78 -2.06
C TYR A 68 -15.11 0.03 -1.60
N VAL A 69 -15.86 -0.46 -0.61
CA VAL A 69 -17.02 0.25 -0.07
C VAL A 69 -16.59 1.55 0.64
N LEU A 70 -15.53 1.49 1.43
CA LEU A 70 -14.97 2.66 2.10
C LEU A 70 -14.49 3.71 1.09
N GLY A 71 -13.81 3.29 0.02
CA GLY A 71 -13.41 4.17 -1.07
C GLY A 71 -14.60 4.83 -1.75
N LYS A 72 -15.66 4.07 -2.01
CA LYS A 72 -16.88 4.58 -2.64
C LYS A 72 -17.66 5.57 -1.76
N THR A 73 -17.64 5.37 -0.43
CA THR A 73 -18.44 6.18 0.50
C THR A 73 -17.67 7.35 1.12
N ARG A 74 -16.39 7.18 1.38
CA ARG A 74 -15.54 8.16 2.05
C ARG A 74 -14.56 8.86 1.11
N GLY A 75 -14.47 8.39 -0.14
CA GLY A 75 -13.65 8.99 -1.19
C GLY A 75 -12.17 9.09 -0.83
N ILE A 76 -11.57 10.22 -1.20
CA ILE A 76 -10.13 10.47 -1.05
C ILE A 76 -9.62 10.39 0.39
N ARG A 77 -10.48 10.65 1.40
CA ARG A 77 -10.10 10.59 2.82
C ARG A 77 -9.54 9.22 3.22
N ILE A 78 -10.09 8.16 2.63
CA ILE A 78 -9.60 6.79 2.89
C ILE A 78 -8.23 6.57 2.28
N LEU A 79 -8.01 7.09 1.07
CA LEU A 79 -6.72 7.01 0.40
C LEU A 79 -5.63 7.75 1.20
N GLN A 80 -5.94 8.96 1.67
CA GLN A 80 -5.06 9.74 2.54
C GLN A 80 -4.73 8.98 3.84
N LEU A 81 -5.72 8.32 4.45
CA LEU A 81 -5.50 7.51 5.65
C LEU A 81 -4.55 6.34 5.39
N LEU A 82 -4.77 5.58 4.30
CA LEU A 82 -3.92 4.46 3.91
C LEU A 82 -2.49 4.90 3.60
N CYS A 83 -2.34 6.00 2.87
CA CYS A 83 -1.03 6.54 2.55
C CYS A 83 -0.33 7.13 3.77
N LYS A 84 -1.07 7.65 4.76
CA LYS A 84 -0.51 8.13 6.04
C LYS A 84 0.06 6.99 6.89
N ILE A 85 -0.55 5.80 6.81
CA ILE A 85 -0.08 4.58 7.47
C ILE A 85 1.08 3.96 6.67
N SER A 86 1.12 4.15 5.35
CA SER A 86 2.20 3.66 4.48
C SER A 86 3.54 4.32 4.81
N LEU A 87 4.62 3.56 4.62
CA LEU A 87 5.99 4.05 4.81
C LEU A 87 6.44 5.07 3.73
N GLU A 88 5.67 5.21 2.63
CA GLU A 88 5.94 6.12 1.51
C GLU A 88 4.65 6.80 1.02
N PRO A 89 4.16 7.81 1.74
CA PRO A 89 2.85 8.41 1.43
C PRO A 89 2.77 9.05 0.04
N ASP A 90 3.80 9.79 -0.38
CA ASP A 90 3.77 10.55 -1.64
C ASP A 90 3.89 9.67 -2.89
N SER A 91 4.66 8.58 -2.82
CA SER A 91 4.78 7.62 -3.92
C SER A 91 3.57 6.68 -4.02
N CYS A 92 2.85 6.48 -2.92
CA CYS A 92 1.69 5.60 -2.84
C CYS A 92 0.56 6.09 -3.75
N VAL A 93 0.14 7.36 -3.61
CA VAL A 93 -0.96 7.95 -4.40
C VAL A 93 -0.58 8.05 -5.87
N ARG A 94 0.55 8.71 -6.18
CA ARG A 94 0.98 8.97 -7.56
C ARG A 94 1.16 7.70 -8.39
N ARG A 95 1.80 6.68 -7.82
CA ARG A 95 2.08 5.42 -8.52
C ARG A 95 0.81 4.65 -8.81
N THR A 96 -0.09 4.61 -7.84
CA THR A 96 -1.33 3.82 -7.92
C THR A 96 -2.35 4.47 -8.83
N GLU A 97 -2.50 5.80 -8.75
CA GLU A 97 -3.38 6.57 -9.63
C GLU A 97 -2.95 6.45 -11.09
N GLY A 98 -1.65 6.61 -11.37
CA GLY A 98 -1.11 6.48 -12.73
C GLY A 98 -1.33 5.08 -13.34
N VAL A 99 -1.22 4.01 -12.55
CA VAL A 99 -1.51 2.64 -12.99
C VAL A 99 -3.01 2.44 -13.19
N PHE A 100 -3.83 2.92 -12.25
CA PHE A 100 -5.28 2.76 -12.31
C PHE A 100 -5.90 3.57 -13.47
N ALA A 101 -5.43 4.79 -13.70
CA ALA A 101 -5.87 5.64 -14.82
C ALA A 101 -5.54 5.01 -16.19
N LYS A 102 -4.38 4.33 -16.32
CA LYS A 102 -3.97 3.70 -17.58
C LYS A 102 -4.61 2.34 -17.82
N GLN A 103 -4.75 1.50 -16.80
CA GLN A 103 -5.15 0.10 -16.92
C GLN A 103 -6.56 -0.19 -16.40
N GLY A 104 -7.17 0.73 -15.64
CA GLY A 104 -8.50 0.58 -15.09
C GLY A 104 -8.66 -0.71 -14.26
N ALA A 105 -9.73 -1.48 -14.51
CA ALA A 105 -10.01 -2.72 -13.77
C ALA A 105 -8.90 -3.79 -13.90
N ARG A 106 -8.12 -3.78 -14.98
CA ARG A 106 -7.02 -4.75 -15.18
C ARG A 106 -5.90 -4.59 -14.16
N SER A 107 -5.75 -3.40 -13.57
CA SER A 107 -4.77 -3.16 -12.52
C SER A 107 -5.00 -4.04 -11.28
N LEU A 108 -6.25 -4.42 -10.98
CA LEU A 108 -6.60 -5.30 -9.87
C LEU A 108 -6.00 -6.72 -10.02
N LEU A 109 -5.83 -7.21 -11.26
CA LEU A 109 -5.23 -8.53 -11.53
C LEU A 109 -3.79 -8.62 -11.02
N ILE A 110 -3.03 -7.54 -11.19
CA ILE A 110 -1.59 -7.49 -10.86
C ILE A 110 -1.32 -6.80 -9.52
N ALA A 111 -2.32 -6.13 -8.96
CA ALA A 111 -2.16 -5.34 -7.75
C ALA A 111 -1.58 -6.14 -6.58
N LYS A 112 -2.01 -7.39 -6.41
CA LYS A 112 -1.57 -8.26 -5.31
C LYS A 112 -0.11 -8.70 -5.41
N PHE A 113 0.49 -8.62 -6.59
CA PHE A 113 1.92 -8.92 -6.80
C PHE A 113 2.84 -7.74 -6.49
N ILE A 114 2.29 -6.54 -6.40
CA ILE A 114 3.05 -5.30 -6.17
C ILE A 114 2.83 -4.84 -4.73
N PRO A 115 3.89 -4.83 -3.89
CA PRO A 115 3.77 -4.38 -2.51
C PRO A 115 3.16 -2.97 -2.41
N GLY A 116 2.14 -2.82 -1.55
CA GLY A 116 1.41 -1.57 -1.35
C GLY A 116 0.32 -1.28 -2.38
N LEU A 117 0.40 -1.80 -3.61
CA LEU A 117 -0.66 -1.63 -4.61
C LEU A 117 -1.90 -2.45 -4.27
N GLY A 118 -1.71 -3.65 -3.69
CA GLY A 118 -2.80 -4.54 -3.29
C GLY A 118 -3.79 -3.89 -2.31
N THR A 119 -3.29 -3.11 -1.36
CA THR A 119 -4.13 -2.43 -0.35
C THR A 119 -4.75 -1.13 -0.85
N VAL A 120 -4.15 -0.47 -1.86
CA VAL A 120 -4.60 0.83 -2.38
C VAL A 120 -5.53 0.68 -3.59
N ALA A 121 -5.38 -0.36 -4.40
CA ALA A 121 -6.19 -0.56 -5.60
C ALA A 121 -7.70 -0.78 -5.31
N PRO A 122 -8.13 -1.53 -4.29
CA PRO A 122 -9.55 -1.68 -3.96
C PRO A 122 -10.25 -0.37 -3.59
N PRO A 123 -9.73 0.49 -2.68
CA PRO A 123 -10.36 1.77 -2.40
C PRO A 123 -10.37 2.70 -3.61
N LEU A 124 -9.33 2.69 -4.47
CA LEU A 124 -9.35 3.46 -5.73
C LEU A 124 -10.46 2.98 -6.67
N ALA A 125 -10.68 1.67 -6.78
CA ALA A 125 -11.81 1.14 -7.55
C ALA A 125 -13.15 1.68 -7.03
N GLY A 126 -13.27 1.87 -5.71
CA GLY A 126 -14.40 2.51 -5.07
C GLY A 126 -14.53 3.99 -5.40
N ILE A 127 -13.45 4.75 -5.26
CA ILE A 127 -13.38 6.20 -5.54
C ILE A 127 -13.78 6.50 -7.00
N PHE A 128 -13.24 5.73 -7.94
CA PHE A 128 -13.60 5.85 -9.36
C PHE A 128 -14.96 5.22 -9.74
N HIS A 129 -15.78 4.90 -8.75
CA HIS A 129 -17.15 4.37 -8.94
C HIS A 129 -17.20 3.17 -9.90
N MET A 130 -16.16 2.31 -9.87
CA MET A 130 -16.15 1.08 -10.67
C MET A 130 -17.38 0.23 -10.35
N ARG A 131 -18.02 -0.35 -11.37
CA ARG A 131 -19.15 -1.25 -11.18
C ARG A 131 -18.73 -2.46 -10.34
N ALA A 132 -19.51 -2.79 -9.30
CA ALA A 132 -19.21 -3.87 -8.37
C ALA A 132 -18.92 -5.21 -9.09
N ARG A 133 -19.70 -5.56 -10.12
CA ARG A 133 -19.49 -6.78 -10.91
C ARG A 133 -18.07 -6.83 -11.55
N LYS A 134 -17.58 -5.69 -12.06
CA LYS A 134 -16.23 -5.59 -12.62
C LYS A 134 -15.20 -5.72 -11.51
N PHE A 135 -15.41 -5.05 -10.38
CA PHE A 135 -14.52 -5.14 -9.23
C PHE A 135 -14.37 -6.59 -8.76
N PHE A 136 -15.47 -7.26 -8.42
CA PHE A 136 -15.42 -8.64 -7.94
C PHE A 136 -14.80 -9.62 -8.94
N LEU A 137 -15.06 -9.42 -10.25
CA LEU A 137 -14.47 -10.26 -11.28
C LEU A 137 -12.95 -10.10 -11.35
N PHE A 138 -12.46 -8.87 -11.48
CA PHE A 138 -11.02 -8.62 -11.66
C PHE A 138 -10.23 -8.82 -10.38
N ASP A 139 -10.75 -8.40 -9.24
CA ASP A 139 -10.10 -8.59 -7.95
C ASP A 139 -10.10 -10.07 -7.53
N GLY A 140 -11.22 -10.76 -7.73
CA GLY A 140 -11.32 -12.20 -7.49
C GLY A 140 -10.38 -13.02 -8.36
N LEU A 141 -10.30 -12.72 -9.67
CA LEU A 141 -9.30 -13.33 -10.55
C LEU A 141 -7.87 -13.01 -10.11
N GLY A 142 -7.61 -11.77 -9.70
CA GLY A 142 -6.31 -11.38 -9.16
C GLY A 142 -5.93 -12.17 -7.91
N ALA A 143 -6.88 -12.34 -6.98
CA ALA A 143 -6.69 -13.12 -5.76
C ALA A 143 -6.43 -14.61 -6.07
N LEU A 144 -7.17 -15.18 -7.02
CA LEU A 144 -6.98 -16.56 -7.47
C LEU A 144 -5.62 -16.77 -8.13
N ILE A 145 -5.22 -15.89 -9.06
CA ILE A 145 -3.93 -15.99 -9.75
C ILE A 145 -2.79 -15.84 -8.74
N TRP A 146 -2.88 -14.86 -7.84
CA TRP A 146 -1.89 -14.63 -6.79
C TRP A 146 -1.80 -15.82 -5.83
N GLY A 147 -2.95 -16.30 -5.32
CA GLY A 147 -3.01 -17.48 -4.44
C GLY A 147 -2.50 -18.74 -5.11
N LEU A 148 -2.90 -18.98 -6.38
CA LEU A 148 -2.44 -20.11 -7.17
C LEU A 148 -0.92 -20.08 -7.36
N THR A 149 -0.36 -18.91 -7.66
CA THR A 149 1.09 -18.75 -7.86
C THR A 149 1.84 -19.05 -6.58
N ILE A 150 1.45 -18.48 -5.43
CA ILE A 150 2.19 -18.62 -4.18
C ILE A 150 1.99 -20.01 -3.57
N LEU A 151 0.73 -20.46 -3.46
CA LEU A 151 0.44 -21.83 -2.97
C LEU A 151 1.02 -22.88 -3.91
N GLY A 152 0.94 -22.67 -5.24
CA GLY A 152 1.50 -23.56 -6.24
C GLY A 152 3.02 -23.69 -6.14
N THR A 153 3.72 -22.57 -5.93
CA THR A 153 5.15 -22.57 -5.65
C THR A 153 5.47 -23.40 -4.41
N GLY A 154 4.73 -23.15 -3.31
CA GLY A 154 4.88 -23.95 -2.09
C GLY A 154 4.61 -25.44 -2.31
N TYR A 155 3.60 -25.77 -3.10
CA TYR A 155 3.22 -27.15 -3.43
C TYR A 155 4.32 -27.88 -4.24
N ILE A 156 4.84 -27.23 -5.29
CA ILE A 156 5.88 -27.81 -6.17
C ILE A 156 7.19 -28.00 -5.41
N PHE A 157 7.55 -27.05 -4.55
CA PHE A 157 8.79 -27.09 -3.77
C PHE A 157 8.59 -27.61 -2.34
N SER A 158 7.58 -28.47 -2.11
CA SER A 158 7.25 -28.97 -0.77
C SER A 158 8.41 -29.66 -0.07
N GLU A 159 9.14 -30.54 -0.77
CA GLU A 159 10.31 -31.25 -0.22
C GLU A 159 11.44 -30.29 0.15
N GLN A 160 11.73 -29.30 -0.71
CA GLN A 160 12.78 -28.32 -0.48
C GLN A 160 12.43 -27.38 0.67
N ILE A 161 11.16 -26.98 0.78
CA ILE A 161 10.68 -26.13 1.89
C ILE A 161 10.75 -26.91 3.21
N GLU A 162 10.45 -28.19 3.23
CA GLU A 162 10.55 -29.03 4.41
C GLU A 162 12.02 -29.15 4.89
N VAL A 163 12.96 -29.38 3.96
CA VAL A 163 14.41 -29.41 4.24
C VAL A 163 14.90 -28.04 4.73
N ILE A 164 14.47 -26.94 4.12
CA ILE A 164 14.83 -25.58 4.56
C ILE A 164 14.28 -25.32 5.96
N ALA A 165 13.02 -25.69 6.22
CA ALA A 165 12.40 -25.53 7.54
C ALA A 165 13.12 -26.34 8.63
N GLU A 166 13.57 -27.58 8.34
CA GLU A 166 14.38 -28.37 9.26
C GLU A 166 15.76 -27.74 9.53
N HIS A 167 16.44 -27.27 8.50
CA HIS A 167 17.71 -26.55 8.63
C HIS A 167 17.57 -25.24 9.39
N ALA A 168 16.54 -24.43 9.08
CA ALA A 168 16.22 -23.21 9.81
C ALA A 168 15.92 -23.50 11.29
N ALA A 169 15.26 -24.61 11.57
CA ALA A 169 14.99 -25.02 12.93
C ALA A 169 16.25 -25.51 13.68
N ARG A 170 17.21 -26.13 12.99
CA ARG A 170 18.51 -26.53 13.55
C ARG A 170 19.43 -25.33 13.79
N LEU A 171 19.38 -24.32 12.94
CA LEU A 171 20.11 -23.04 13.11
C LEU A 171 19.61 -22.26 14.33
N GLY A 172 18.47 -22.64 14.90
CA GLY A 172 17.96 -22.13 16.16
C GLY A 172 17.45 -20.69 16.14
N SER A 173 17.16 -20.20 17.33
CA SER A 173 16.68 -18.83 17.58
C SER A 173 17.62 -17.72 17.08
N GLY A 174 18.90 -18.02 16.85
CA GLY A 174 19.89 -17.06 16.39
C GLY A 174 19.58 -16.47 15.01
N LEU A 175 19.18 -17.30 14.04
CA LEU A 175 18.81 -16.81 12.69
C LEU A 175 17.51 -15.98 12.73
N ALA A 176 16.54 -16.42 13.51
CA ALA A 176 15.29 -15.68 13.70
C ALA A 176 15.56 -14.31 14.35
N VAL A 177 16.40 -14.28 15.40
CA VAL A 177 16.82 -13.03 16.04
C VAL A 177 17.57 -12.13 15.06
N LEU A 178 18.45 -12.69 14.24
CA LEU A 178 19.23 -11.93 13.25
C LEU A 178 18.32 -11.34 12.16
N LEU A 179 17.33 -12.09 11.67
CA LEU A 179 16.33 -11.61 10.72
C LEU A 179 15.44 -10.52 11.31
N VAL A 180 14.98 -10.71 12.56
CA VAL A 180 14.18 -9.69 13.26
C VAL A 180 15.01 -8.43 13.51
N ALA A 181 16.28 -8.59 13.92
CA ALA A 181 17.19 -7.47 14.12
C ALA A 181 17.49 -6.74 12.80
N ALA A 182 17.71 -7.45 11.69
CA ALA A 182 17.92 -6.85 10.37
C ALA A 182 16.67 -6.10 9.90
N LEU A 183 15.48 -6.67 10.10
CA LEU A 183 14.21 -6.00 9.78
C LEU A 183 14.00 -4.75 10.64
N ALA A 184 14.25 -4.85 11.94
CA ALA A 184 14.17 -3.73 12.87
C ALA A 184 15.17 -2.61 12.48
N ALA A 185 16.42 -2.98 12.17
CA ALA A 185 17.42 -2.05 11.71
C ALA A 185 17.02 -1.36 10.38
N TYR A 186 16.42 -2.10 9.44
CA TYR A 186 15.89 -1.55 8.19
C TYR A 186 14.76 -0.54 8.46
N ILE A 187 13.80 -0.89 9.32
CA ILE A 187 12.68 -0.01 9.69
C ILE A 187 13.20 1.25 10.39
N ILE A 188 14.11 1.09 11.36
CA ILE A 188 14.72 2.21 12.08
C ILE A 188 15.48 3.12 11.12
N ARG A 189 16.31 2.56 10.21
CA ARG A 189 17.04 3.33 9.21
C ARG A 189 16.09 4.12 8.31
N LYS A 190 15.02 3.50 7.83
CA LYS A 190 14.01 4.16 7.00
C LYS A 190 13.28 5.27 7.77
N TRP A 191 12.95 5.01 9.03
CA TRP A 191 12.33 6.02 9.90
C TRP A 191 13.26 7.21 10.21
N LEU A 192 14.55 6.95 10.46
CA LEU A 192 15.56 7.99 10.67
C LEU A 192 15.78 8.81 9.39
N ALA A 193 15.85 8.16 8.24
CA ALA A 193 15.96 8.83 6.94
C ALA A 193 14.75 9.74 6.68
N ARG A 194 13.54 9.28 6.99
CA ARG A 194 12.32 10.11 6.93
C ARG A 194 12.37 11.29 7.89
N ARG A 195 12.83 11.08 9.13
CA ARG A 195 13.00 12.18 10.10
C ARG A 195 14.04 13.20 9.66
N LYS A 196 15.15 12.74 9.05
CA LYS A 196 16.17 13.61 8.49
C LYS A 196 15.61 14.43 7.32
N PHE A 197 14.96 13.78 6.36
CA PHE A 197 14.31 14.44 5.23
C PHE A 197 13.30 15.49 5.68
N LEU A 198 12.42 15.18 6.65
CA LEU A 198 11.46 16.15 7.21
C LEU A 198 12.12 17.30 7.97
N ARG A 199 13.35 17.13 8.44
CA ARG A 199 14.15 18.17 9.11
C ARG A 199 14.86 19.06 8.11
N ASP A 200 15.37 18.45 7.03
CA ASP A 200 16.04 19.14 5.95
C ASP A 200 15.06 19.95 5.07
N LEU A 201 13.77 19.55 5.06
CA LEU A 201 12.63 20.31 4.53
C LEU A 201 12.19 21.49 5.43
N ARG A 202 13.01 21.96 6.38
CA ARG A 202 12.83 23.25 7.01
C ARG A 202 13.24 24.40 6.07
N ILE A 203 12.72 24.40 4.87
CA ILE A 203 12.48 25.58 4.06
C ILE A 203 11.56 26.46 4.89
N ALA A 204 11.78 27.76 4.91
CA ALA A 204 10.97 28.70 5.65
C ALA A 204 9.47 28.42 5.42
N ARG A 205 8.82 27.90 6.47
CA ARG A 205 7.38 27.65 6.40
C ARG A 205 6.69 28.91 6.89
N ILE A 206 5.77 29.41 6.10
CA ILE A 206 4.88 30.49 6.49
C ILE A 206 3.61 29.88 7.10
N THR A 207 3.10 30.48 8.17
CA THR A 207 1.81 30.08 8.75
C THR A 207 0.66 30.68 7.93
N PRO A 208 -0.55 30.08 7.96
CA PRO A 208 -1.72 30.64 7.28
C PRO A 208 -2.01 32.10 7.72
N GLU A 209 -1.79 32.40 9.00
CA GLU A 209 -1.99 33.72 9.59
C GLU A 209 -0.99 34.75 9.01
N GLU A 210 0.29 34.36 8.90
CA GLU A 210 1.34 35.21 8.31
C GLU A 210 1.10 35.41 6.82
N LEU A 211 0.66 34.36 6.08
CA LEU A 211 0.30 34.48 4.67
C LEU A 211 -0.86 35.47 4.49
N LYS A 212 -1.89 35.35 5.33
CA LYS A 212 -3.04 36.26 5.29
C LYS A 212 -2.61 37.70 5.55
N GLN A 213 -1.74 37.95 6.53
CA GLN A 213 -1.22 39.29 6.81
C GLN A 213 -0.47 39.87 5.63
N LYS A 214 0.35 39.08 4.91
CA LYS A 214 1.05 39.51 3.71
C LYS A 214 0.10 39.85 2.57
N ILE A 215 -0.95 39.03 2.36
CA ILE A 215 -1.99 39.29 1.36
C ILE A 215 -2.74 40.58 1.70
N ASP A 216 -3.15 40.75 2.96
CA ASP A 216 -3.89 41.93 3.43
C ASP A 216 -3.03 43.21 3.37
N ALA A 217 -1.70 43.07 3.50
CA ALA A 217 -0.73 44.17 3.32
C ALA A 217 -0.48 44.54 1.87
N GLY A 218 -1.01 43.76 0.89
CA GLY A 218 -0.82 44.02 -0.54
C GLY A 218 0.58 43.70 -1.05
N GLU A 219 1.32 42.77 -0.38
CA GLU A 219 2.63 42.33 -0.85
C GLU A 219 2.49 41.57 -2.20
N GLU A 220 3.42 41.79 -3.12
CA GLU A 220 3.47 41.09 -4.40
C GLU A 220 3.93 39.65 -4.21
N LEU A 221 3.00 38.75 -3.94
CA LEU A 221 3.24 37.33 -3.70
C LEU A 221 2.79 36.48 -4.88
N VAL A 222 3.52 35.42 -5.16
CA VAL A 222 3.11 34.37 -6.10
C VAL A 222 2.73 33.12 -5.29
N ILE A 223 1.45 32.81 -5.25
CA ILE A 223 0.91 31.67 -4.49
C ILE A 223 0.61 30.54 -5.47
N VAL A 224 1.21 29.37 -5.25
CA VAL A 224 1.08 28.21 -6.13
C VAL A 224 0.47 27.05 -5.39
N ASP A 225 -0.62 26.53 -5.92
CA ASP A 225 -1.28 25.32 -5.44
C ASP A 225 -0.66 24.08 -6.10
N LEU A 226 0.03 23.29 -5.29
CA LEU A 226 0.65 22.04 -5.71
C LEU A 226 -0.17 20.79 -5.30
N ARG A 227 -1.42 20.98 -4.87
CA ARG A 227 -2.27 19.84 -4.50
C ARG A 227 -2.48 18.92 -5.69
N HIS A 228 -2.51 17.64 -5.39
CA HIS A 228 -2.80 16.62 -6.39
C HIS A 228 -4.23 16.78 -6.97
N SER A 229 -4.48 16.26 -8.19
CA SER A 229 -5.78 16.39 -8.86
C SER A 229 -6.94 15.89 -8.01
N LEU A 230 -6.76 14.76 -7.32
CA LEU A 230 -7.80 14.20 -6.45
C LEU A 230 -8.05 15.04 -5.18
N ASP A 231 -7.02 15.66 -4.62
CA ASP A 231 -7.16 16.53 -3.45
C ASP A 231 -7.87 17.84 -3.84
N PHE A 232 -7.55 18.36 -5.01
CA PHE A 232 -8.22 19.54 -5.56
C PHE A 232 -9.68 19.27 -5.95
N GLU A 233 -9.99 18.10 -6.52
CA GLU A 233 -11.38 17.71 -6.83
C GLU A 233 -12.22 17.49 -5.56
N ALA A 234 -11.60 17.05 -4.48
CA ALA A 234 -12.27 16.85 -3.20
C ALA A 234 -12.57 18.16 -2.46
N ASP A 235 -11.73 19.17 -2.67
CA ASP A 235 -11.87 20.51 -2.09
C ASP A 235 -11.34 21.55 -3.10
N PRO A 236 -12.18 22.07 -4.00
CA PRO A 236 -11.78 22.96 -5.08
C PRO A 236 -11.51 24.40 -4.61
N GLU A 237 -11.72 24.73 -3.33
CA GLU A 237 -11.41 26.04 -2.80
C GLU A 237 -9.91 26.30 -2.81
N THR A 238 -9.50 27.47 -3.30
CA THR A 238 -8.11 27.91 -3.39
C THR A 238 -7.87 29.18 -2.59
N ILE A 239 -6.64 29.41 -2.17
CA ILE A 239 -6.25 30.69 -1.58
C ILE A 239 -6.43 31.78 -2.64
N PRO A 240 -7.02 32.95 -2.29
CA PRO A 240 -7.20 34.04 -3.23
C PRO A 240 -5.91 34.43 -3.95
N GLY A 241 -5.94 34.48 -5.28
CA GLY A 241 -4.76 34.79 -6.10
C GLY A 241 -3.82 33.61 -6.35
N ALA A 242 -4.11 32.43 -5.82
CA ALA A 242 -3.33 31.23 -6.10
C ALA A 242 -3.63 30.66 -7.48
N PHE A 243 -2.60 30.18 -8.18
CA PHE A 243 -2.77 29.41 -9.41
C PHE A 243 -2.22 27.99 -9.22
N ARG A 244 -2.85 27.04 -9.88
CA ARG A 244 -2.51 25.64 -9.75
C ARG A 244 -1.49 25.22 -10.78
N ILE A 245 -0.47 24.47 -10.33
CA ILE A 245 0.51 23.77 -11.19
C ILE A 245 0.63 22.33 -10.68
N ASP A 246 0.60 21.35 -11.57
CA ASP A 246 0.99 19.97 -11.18
C ASP A 246 2.48 19.93 -10.82
N ALA A 247 2.80 19.22 -9.75
CA ALA A 247 4.19 19.11 -9.26
C ALA A 247 5.18 18.59 -10.33
N LYS A 248 4.70 17.76 -11.29
CA LYS A 248 5.50 17.30 -12.43
C LYS A 248 5.75 18.42 -13.45
N GLU A 249 4.74 19.24 -13.68
CA GLU A 249 4.85 20.39 -14.59
C GLU A 249 5.80 21.45 -14.04
N LEU A 250 5.87 21.55 -12.71
CA LEU A 250 6.80 22.45 -12.04
C LEU A 250 8.26 21.99 -12.22
N GLU A 251 8.53 20.67 -12.15
CA GLU A 251 9.87 20.11 -12.42
C GLU A 251 10.33 20.34 -13.88
N GLU A 252 9.39 20.21 -14.83
CA GLU A 252 9.70 20.36 -16.26
C GLU A 252 9.79 21.82 -16.70
N LYS A 253 9.07 22.74 -16.05
CA LYS A 253 8.90 24.15 -16.47
C LYS A 253 9.29 25.13 -15.35
N ASN A 254 10.45 24.92 -14.76
CA ASN A 254 10.98 25.78 -13.69
C ASN A 254 11.12 27.27 -14.07
N ASP A 255 11.07 27.60 -15.37
CA ASP A 255 11.13 28.97 -15.90
C ASP A 255 9.80 29.77 -15.76
N ARG A 256 8.72 29.14 -15.33
CA ARG A 256 7.43 29.82 -15.14
C ARG A 256 7.29 30.55 -13.81
N LEU A 257 8.16 30.24 -12.84
CA LEU A 257 8.14 30.93 -11.56
C LEU A 257 9.02 32.18 -11.62
N PRO A 258 8.48 33.34 -11.25
CA PRO A 258 9.27 34.56 -11.18
C PRO A 258 10.35 34.42 -10.11
N ARG A 259 11.56 34.87 -10.43
CA ARG A 259 12.72 34.83 -9.51
C ARG A 259 12.88 36.15 -8.74
N ASP A 260 12.08 37.12 -9.05
CA ASP A 260 12.09 38.50 -8.52
C ASP A 260 11.07 38.73 -7.41
N ARG A 261 10.21 37.71 -7.13
CA ARG A 261 9.13 37.80 -6.15
C ARG A 261 9.14 36.61 -5.20
N GLU A 262 8.55 36.77 -4.01
CA GLU A 262 8.38 35.69 -3.06
C GLU A 262 7.36 34.69 -3.58
N VAL A 263 7.79 33.43 -3.71
CA VAL A 263 6.94 32.32 -4.17
C VAL A 263 6.54 31.45 -2.98
N ILE A 264 5.25 31.34 -2.73
CA ILE A 264 4.68 30.54 -1.66
C ILE A 264 4.01 29.32 -2.27
N LEU A 265 4.52 28.15 -1.93
CA LEU A 265 3.99 26.87 -2.39
C LEU A 265 3.15 26.24 -1.27
N TYR A 266 1.94 25.80 -1.57
CA TYR A 266 1.17 25.01 -0.62
C TYR A 266 0.67 23.70 -1.23
N CYS A 267 0.59 22.70 -0.37
CA CYS A 267 0.04 21.38 -0.66
C CYS A 267 -0.67 20.85 0.59
N THR A 268 -1.55 19.90 0.44
CA THR A 268 -2.22 19.20 1.56
C THR A 268 -1.41 17.99 2.02
#